data_0129f35ed5923921c13ee508ae70da5a
#
_entry.id   0129f35ed5923921c13ee508ae70da5a
#
_cell.length_a   1.000
_cell.length_b   1.000
_cell.length_c   1.000
_cell.angle_alpha   90.00
_cell.angle_beta   90.00
_cell.angle_gamma   90.00
#
_symmetry.space_group_name_H-M   'P 1'
#
loop_
_entity.id
_entity.type
_entity.pdbx_description
1 polymer ?
#
loop_
_entity_poly.entity_id
_entity_poly.type
_entity_poly.pdbx_seq_one_letter_code
_entity_poly.pdbx_strand_id
1 'polypeptide(L)'
;MLNTEEVLRVGVSTRALFNLEKENEVYETEGIEKFRDFQQINENDILNPGTAFYLVKNLLDLNRVAGKVIVEIVVMSRNSPETGFRVLNSIAHHKLGITRLALTGGKPLSPYIEAYGIDLFLSRDENDVQRVIDSNKCAAALVYEPPIDFNPSHTQVKIAFDADAVIFSDESEIRYKTEGLVAFQKFETDNQLVPMNEGPFANLLLKLSMVQKELPQNTEDSPLRLAIVTARSAPSHMRVINTLRHWGVNIDEIYFMGGLSKDSVLKAFGAHIFFDDQETHVDPASKVVPSGRVLYNSESEMQKYKKLKK
;
A
#
# COMPACT_ATOMS: atom_id res chain seq x y z
N MET A 1 3.49 -25.95 11.92
CA MET A 1 2.62 -24.77 11.94
C MET A 1 3.50 -23.59 11.56
N LEU A 2 3.11 -22.81 10.54
CA LEU A 2 3.83 -21.58 10.20
C LEU A 2 3.76 -20.64 11.40
N ASN A 3 4.91 -20.10 11.82
CA ASN A 3 4.92 -19.04 12.86
C ASN A 3 4.20 -17.81 12.26
N THR A 4 2.97 -17.58 12.70
CA THR A 4 2.07 -16.58 12.09
C THR A 4 2.59 -15.15 12.24
N GLU A 5 3.53 -14.91 13.15
CA GLU A 5 4.14 -13.58 13.38
C GLU A 5 5.21 -13.20 12.35
N GLU A 6 5.82 -14.18 11.66
CA GLU A 6 6.92 -13.95 10.72
C GLU A 6 6.47 -13.77 9.25
N VAL A 7 5.23 -14.12 8.92
CA VAL A 7 4.71 -14.06 7.54
C VAL A 7 4.03 -12.72 7.29
N LEU A 8 4.48 -11.99 6.26
CA LEU A 8 3.80 -10.79 5.78
C LEU A 8 2.50 -11.20 5.08
N ARG A 9 1.36 -10.68 5.52
CA ARG A 9 0.04 -10.94 4.90
C ARG A 9 -0.52 -9.69 4.25
N VAL A 10 -0.73 -9.77 2.94
CA VAL A 10 -1.32 -8.68 2.16
C VAL A 10 -2.73 -9.07 1.73
N GLY A 11 -3.72 -8.33 2.25
CA GLY A 11 -5.09 -8.36 1.79
C GLY A 11 -5.26 -7.48 0.56
N VAL A 12 -5.83 -8.02 -0.51
CA VAL A 12 -6.02 -7.27 -1.75
C VAL A 12 -7.46 -7.43 -2.25
N SER A 13 -8.14 -6.32 -2.56
CA SER A 13 -9.45 -6.39 -3.18
C SER A 13 -9.35 -6.87 -4.63
N THR A 14 -10.42 -7.48 -5.15
CA THR A 14 -10.44 -7.96 -6.54
C THR A 14 -10.20 -6.86 -7.55
N ARG A 15 -10.72 -5.63 -7.31
CA ARG A 15 -10.50 -4.45 -8.16
C ARG A 15 -9.08 -3.86 -8.03
N ALA A 16 -8.39 -4.11 -6.93
CA ALA A 16 -6.98 -3.73 -6.81
C ALA A 16 -6.05 -4.74 -7.51
N LEU A 17 -6.41 -6.04 -7.46
CA LEU A 17 -5.64 -7.12 -8.07
C LEU A 17 -5.82 -7.16 -9.59
N PHE A 18 -7.05 -7.02 -10.07
CA PHE A 18 -7.40 -7.07 -11.49
C PHE A 18 -8.12 -5.80 -11.93
N ASN A 19 -8.05 -5.49 -13.22
CA ASN A 19 -8.85 -4.44 -13.82
C ASN A 19 -10.31 -4.93 -13.97
N LEU A 20 -11.19 -4.39 -13.15
CA LEU A 20 -12.61 -4.69 -13.09
C LEU A 20 -13.45 -3.41 -13.26
N GLU A 21 -12.97 -2.42 -14.04
CA GLU A 21 -13.66 -1.14 -14.18
C GLU A 21 -14.96 -1.29 -14.97
N LYS A 22 -14.94 -2.13 -16.03
CA LYS A 22 -16.14 -2.44 -16.82
C LYS A 22 -17.21 -3.14 -15.98
N GLU A 23 -16.79 -4.07 -15.15
CA GLU A 23 -17.68 -4.79 -14.22
C GLU A 23 -18.26 -3.87 -13.16
N ASN A 24 -17.45 -2.94 -12.65
CA ASN A 24 -17.90 -1.94 -11.70
C ASN A 24 -18.90 -0.95 -12.34
N GLU A 25 -18.66 -0.53 -13.58
CA GLU A 25 -19.61 0.31 -14.33
C GLU A 25 -20.97 -0.38 -14.46
N VAL A 26 -21.00 -1.66 -14.84
CA VAL A 26 -22.26 -2.44 -14.90
C VAL A 26 -22.94 -2.48 -13.54
N TYR A 27 -22.17 -2.70 -12.44
CA TYR A 27 -22.72 -2.70 -11.10
C TYR A 27 -23.36 -1.34 -10.71
N GLU A 28 -22.66 -0.24 -10.95
CA GLU A 28 -23.10 1.11 -10.58
C GLU A 28 -24.28 1.61 -11.43
N THR A 29 -24.31 1.26 -12.72
CA THR A 29 -25.32 1.78 -13.66
C THR A 29 -26.54 0.87 -13.81
N GLU A 30 -26.35 -0.45 -13.74
CA GLU A 30 -27.39 -1.44 -14.04
C GLU A 30 -27.80 -2.29 -12.82
N GLY A 31 -27.05 -2.21 -11.73
CA GLY A 31 -27.33 -2.87 -10.46
C GLY A 31 -26.84 -4.31 -10.36
N ILE A 32 -27.11 -4.93 -9.19
CA ILE A 32 -26.49 -6.21 -8.79
C ILE A 32 -26.92 -7.41 -9.66
N GLU A 33 -28.16 -7.43 -10.15
CA GLU A 33 -28.64 -8.55 -10.99
C GLU A 33 -27.90 -8.58 -12.32
N LYS A 34 -27.79 -7.44 -13.00
CA LYS A 34 -27.05 -7.31 -14.26
C LYS A 34 -25.55 -7.58 -14.08
N PHE A 35 -24.98 -7.15 -12.95
CA PHE A 35 -23.61 -7.49 -12.60
C PHE A 35 -23.40 -9.01 -12.46
N ARG A 36 -24.35 -9.74 -11.83
CA ARG A 36 -24.29 -11.21 -11.72
C ARG A 36 -24.34 -11.88 -13.09
N ASP A 37 -25.32 -11.49 -13.93
CA ASP A 37 -25.44 -12.00 -15.30
C ASP A 37 -24.14 -11.75 -16.09
N PHE A 38 -23.60 -10.54 -15.99
CA PHE A 38 -22.36 -10.16 -16.67
C PHE A 38 -21.18 -11.03 -16.23
N GLN A 39 -21.01 -11.24 -14.92
CA GLN A 39 -19.95 -12.07 -14.38
C GLN A 39 -20.10 -13.55 -14.80
N GLN A 40 -21.32 -14.07 -14.84
CA GLN A 40 -21.59 -15.45 -15.24
C GLN A 40 -21.32 -15.67 -16.74
N ILE A 41 -21.77 -14.74 -17.61
CA ILE A 41 -21.55 -14.81 -19.06
C ILE A 41 -20.04 -14.76 -19.38
N ASN A 42 -19.28 -13.96 -18.64
CA ASN A 42 -17.85 -13.73 -18.88
C ASN A 42 -16.94 -14.53 -17.91
N GLU A 43 -17.43 -15.57 -17.23
CA GLU A 43 -16.69 -16.26 -16.17
C GLU A 43 -15.35 -16.88 -16.63
N ASN A 44 -15.23 -17.19 -17.93
CA ASN A 44 -14.02 -17.75 -18.53
C ASN A 44 -13.09 -16.70 -19.17
N ASP A 45 -13.51 -15.44 -19.23
CA ASP A 45 -12.70 -14.36 -19.75
C ASP A 45 -11.68 -13.92 -18.70
N ILE A 46 -10.41 -14.03 -19.03
CA ILE A 46 -9.33 -13.71 -18.12
C ILE A 46 -9.26 -12.20 -17.87
N LEU A 47 -9.18 -11.83 -16.60
CA LEU A 47 -9.04 -10.46 -16.17
C LEU A 47 -7.61 -9.93 -16.39
N ASN A 48 -7.53 -8.69 -16.86
CA ASN A 48 -6.26 -8.00 -17.02
C ASN A 48 -5.68 -7.57 -15.64
N PRO A 49 -4.34 -7.42 -15.54
CA PRO A 49 -3.69 -6.89 -14.34
C PRO A 49 -4.28 -5.55 -13.87
N GLY A 50 -4.54 -5.45 -12.56
CA GLY A 50 -4.86 -4.21 -11.88
C GLY A 50 -3.62 -3.59 -11.22
N THR A 51 -3.82 -2.52 -10.45
CA THR A 51 -2.74 -1.72 -9.86
C THR A 51 -1.82 -2.53 -8.95
N ALA A 52 -2.36 -3.45 -8.14
CA ALA A 52 -1.59 -4.25 -7.20
C ALA A 52 -1.05 -5.55 -7.81
N PHE A 53 -1.36 -5.87 -9.06
CA PHE A 53 -1.05 -7.17 -9.65
C PHE A 53 0.45 -7.50 -9.63
N TYR A 54 1.29 -6.60 -10.13
CA TYR A 54 2.74 -6.85 -10.22
C TYR A 54 3.41 -6.85 -8.84
N LEU A 55 2.93 -6.02 -7.92
CA LEU A 55 3.36 -6.08 -6.51
C LEU A 55 3.05 -7.46 -5.91
N VAL A 56 1.81 -7.92 -6.03
CA VAL A 56 1.35 -9.22 -5.52
C VAL A 56 2.16 -10.36 -6.11
N LYS A 57 2.34 -10.38 -7.44
CA LYS A 57 3.11 -11.41 -8.13
C LYS A 57 4.56 -11.47 -7.64
N ASN A 58 5.23 -10.33 -7.57
CA ASN A 58 6.62 -10.27 -7.16
C ASN A 58 6.80 -10.55 -5.65
N LEU A 59 5.84 -10.15 -4.81
CA LEU A 59 5.83 -10.52 -3.39
C LEU A 59 5.73 -12.03 -3.20
N LEU A 60 4.87 -12.71 -3.96
CA LEU A 60 4.76 -14.18 -3.92
C LEU A 60 6.05 -14.88 -4.40
N ASP A 61 6.76 -14.28 -5.36
CA ASP A 61 8.04 -14.80 -5.84
C ASP A 61 9.15 -14.76 -4.76
N LEU A 62 9.05 -13.88 -3.75
CA LEU A 62 9.99 -13.86 -2.62
C LEU A 62 9.98 -15.17 -1.83
N ASN A 63 8.85 -15.89 -1.77
CA ASN A 63 8.77 -17.20 -1.14
C ASN A 63 9.70 -18.23 -1.80
N ARG A 64 9.82 -18.18 -3.14
CA ARG A 64 10.73 -19.03 -3.89
C ARG A 64 12.19 -18.67 -3.62
N VAL A 65 12.50 -17.36 -3.51
CA VAL A 65 13.85 -16.88 -3.19
C VAL A 65 14.26 -17.27 -1.78
N ALA A 66 13.34 -17.16 -0.80
CA ALA A 66 13.58 -17.52 0.60
C ALA A 66 13.57 -19.05 0.84
N GLY A 67 13.04 -19.85 -0.09
CA GLY A 67 12.85 -21.30 0.09
C GLY A 67 11.80 -21.66 1.16
N LYS A 68 11.02 -20.70 1.63
CA LYS A 68 9.92 -20.86 2.61
C LYS A 68 8.85 -19.79 2.42
N VAL A 69 7.67 -19.97 3.04
CA VAL A 69 6.60 -18.98 3.00
C VAL A 69 6.95 -17.82 3.95
N ILE A 70 7.25 -16.65 3.40
CA ILE A 70 7.48 -15.39 4.12
C ILE A 70 6.45 -14.34 3.75
N VAL A 71 5.70 -14.55 2.66
CA VAL A 71 4.60 -13.68 2.21
C VAL A 71 3.38 -14.54 1.88
N GLU A 72 2.22 -14.08 2.30
CA GLU A 72 0.92 -14.66 1.96
C GLU A 72 0.00 -13.56 1.41
N ILE A 73 -0.72 -13.88 0.34
CA ILE A 73 -1.72 -12.98 -0.23
C ILE A 73 -3.12 -13.52 0.06
N VAL A 74 -4.00 -12.66 0.53
CA VAL A 74 -5.41 -12.96 0.77
C VAL A 74 -6.27 -12.07 -0.13
N VAL A 75 -7.02 -12.66 -1.04
CA VAL A 75 -8.00 -11.90 -1.82
C VAL A 75 -9.22 -11.65 -0.95
N MET A 76 -9.58 -10.39 -0.77
CA MET A 76 -10.71 -9.96 0.04
C MET A 76 -11.70 -9.19 -0.82
N SER A 77 -12.91 -9.68 -0.96
CA SER A 77 -13.91 -9.11 -1.87
C SER A 77 -15.31 -9.14 -1.28
N ARG A 78 -16.09 -8.12 -1.64
CA ARG A 78 -17.53 -8.11 -1.40
C ARG A 78 -18.32 -8.96 -2.38
N ASN A 79 -17.68 -9.53 -3.39
CA ASN A 79 -18.34 -10.45 -4.31
C ASN A 79 -18.98 -11.62 -3.53
N SER A 80 -20.06 -12.16 -4.08
CA SER A 80 -20.57 -13.44 -3.63
C SER A 80 -19.67 -14.58 -4.13
N PRO A 81 -19.73 -15.79 -3.54
CA PRO A 81 -19.02 -16.95 -4.09
C PRO A 81 -19.31 -17.18 -5.57
N GLU A 82 -20.53 -16.98 -6.00
CA GLU A 82 -20.98 -17.14 -7.40
C GLU A 82 -20.29 -16.16 -8.35
N THR A 83 -20.18 -14.88 -7.99
CA THR A 83 -19.54 -13.86 -8.84
C THR A 83 -18.01 -13.88 -8.72
N GLY A 84 -17.46 -14.72 -7.86
CA GLY A 84 -16.03 -14.90 -7.64
C GLY A 84 -15.33 -15.80 -8.66
N PHE A 85 -16.06 -16.60 -9.46
CA PHE A 85 -15.47 -17.61 -10.37
C PHE A 85 -14.47 -17.00 -11.35
N ARG A 86 -14.81 -15.90 -12.00
CA ARG A 86 -13.93 -15.22 -12.96
C ARG A 86 -12.59 -14.79 -12.33
N VAL A 87 -12.64 -14.33 -11.08
CA VAL A 87 -11.43 -13.98 -10.31
C VAL A 87 -10.59 -15.23 -10.03
N LEU A 88 -11.22 -16.34 -9.63
CA LEU A 88 -10.52 -17.61 -9.39
C LEU A 88 -9.87 -18.14 -10.66
N ASN A 89 -10.58 -18.12 -11.80
CA ASN A 89 -10.06 -18.51 -13.10
C ASN A 89 -8.86 -17.64 -13.51
N SER A 90 -8.93 -16.34 -13.26
CA SER A 90 -7.84 -15.40 -13.55
C SER A 90 -6.62 -15.63 -12.64
N ILE A 91 -6.82 -15.88 -11.34
CA ILE A 91 -5.76 -16.27 -10.40
C ILE A 91 -5.04 -17.52 -10.90
N ALA A 92 -5.79 -18.54 -11.31
CA ALA A 92 -5.24 -19.80 -11.83
C ALA A 92 -4.48 -19.57 -13.15
N HIS A 93 -5.06 -18.82 -14.10
CA HIS A 93 -4.44 -18.50 -15.39
C HIS A 93 -3.10 -17.78 -15.21
N HIS A 94 -3.07 -16.74 -14.37
CA HIS A 94 -1.85 -15.97 -14.08
C HIS A 94 -0.87 -16.71 -13.15
N LYS A 95 -1.21 -17.93 -12.71
CA LYS A 95 -0.41 -18.78 -11.82
C LYS A 95 0.00 -18.05 -10.53
N LEU A 96 -0.88 -17.20 -10.01
CA LEU A 96 -0.70 -16.59 -8.72
C LEU A 96 -0.91 -17.66 -7.63
N GLY A 97 0.06 -17.83 -6.77
CA GLY A 97 0.00 -18.83 -5.67
C GLY A 97 -0.93 -18.41 -4.52
N ILE A 98 -2.09 -17.83 -4.84
CA ILE A 98 -3.07 -17.35 -3.86
C ILE A 98 -4.01 -18.49 -3.50
N THR A 99 -4.01 -18.88 -2.22
CA THR A 99 -4.81 -19.99 -1.70
C THR A 99 -5.91 -19.56 -0.73
N ARG A 100 -5.89 -18.31 -0.29
CA ARG A 100 -6.85 -17.78 0.69
C ARG A 100 -7.68 -16.65 0.09
N LEU A 101 -9.00 -16.77 0.24
CA LEU A 101 -9.97 -15.79 -0.22
C LEU A 101 -11.05 -15.55 0.84
N ALA A 102 -11.54 -14.32 0.91
CA ALA A 102 -12.74 -13.92 1.64
C ALA A 102 -13.73 -13.31 0.65
N LEU A 103 -14.82 -14.01 0.37
CA LEU A 103 -15.93 -13.55 -0.47
C LEU A 103 -17.13 -13.30 0.44
N THR A 104 -17.47 -12.03 0.72
CA THR A 104 -18.37 -11.66 1.82
C THR A 104 -19.83 -11.42 1.39
N GLY A 105 -20.13 -11.51 0.09
CA GLY A 105 -21.50 -11.31 -0.41
C GLY A 105 -22.08 -9.93 -0.06
N GLY A 106 -21.31 -8.88 -0.21
CA GLY A 106 -21.70 -7.49 0.05
C GLY A 106 -21.41 -6.99 1.47
N LYS A 107 -20.96 -7.85 2.40
CA LYS A 107 -20.64 -7.44 3.76
C LYS A 107 -19.31 -6.70 3.83
N PRO A 108 -19.11 -5.75 4.79
CA PRO A 108 -17.83 -5.06 5.00
C PRO A 108 -16.68 -6.02 5.23
N LEU A 109 -15.48 -5.64 4.76
CA LEU A 109 -14.27 -6.45 4.88
C LEU A 109 -13.52 -6.23 6.20
N SER A 110 -13.67 -5.06 6.82
CA SER A 110 -12.93 -4.67 8.02
C SER A 110 -13.00 -5.67 9.19
N PRO A 111 -14.15 -6.38 9.49
CA PRO A 111 -14.17 -7.37 10.56
C PRO A 111 -13.26 -8.59 10.32
N TYR A 112 -12.89 -8.84 9.07
CA TYR A 112 -12.06 -10.00 8.68
C TYR A 112 -10.57 -9.70 8.63
N ILE A 113 -10.16 -8.44 8.72
CA ILE A 113 -8.75 -8.02 8.68
C ILE A 113 -7.95 -8.74 9.77
N GLU A 114 -8.41 -8.66 11.02
CA GLU A 114 -7.76 -9.30 12.16
C GLU A 114 -7.83 -10.83 12.08
N ALA A 115 -9.00 -11.38 11.67
CA ALA A 115 -9.19 -12.84 11.57
C ALA A 115 -8.25 -13.50 10.55
N TYR A 116 -7.88 -12.79 9.49
CA TYR A 116 -6.90 -13.24 8.49
C TYR A 116 -5.47 -12.80 8.82
N GLY A 117 -5.26 -11.97 9.86
CA GLY A 117 -3.97 -11.45 10.27
C GLY A 117 -3.32 -10.59 9.20
N ILE A 118 -4.09 -9.67 8.58
CA ILE A 118 -3.63 -8.82 7.49
C ILE A 118 -2.72 -7.71 8.03
N ASP A 119 -1.55 -7.53 7.42
CA ASP A 119 -0.59 -6.47 7.73
C ASP A 119 -0.78 -5.24 6.80
N LEU A 120 -1.19 -5.48 5.54
CA LEU A 120 -1.47 -4.44 4.55
C LEU A 120 -2.75 -4.77 3.79
N PHE A 121 -3.68 -3.83 3.69
CA PHE A 121 -4.89 -3.96 2.89
C PHE A 121 -4.92 -2.96 1.73
N LEU A 122 -5.10 -3.46 0.50
CA LEU A 122 -5.15 -2.67 -0.73
C LEU A 122 -6.53 -2.78 -1.39
N SER A 123 -7.19 -1.65 -1.59
CA SER A 123 -8.51 -1.63 -2.23
C SER A 123 -8.70 -0.39 -3.10
N ARG A 124 -9.62 -0.48 -4.06
CA ARG A 124 -10.14 0.66 -4.83
C ARG A 124 -11.46 1.22 -4.27
N ASP A 125 -11.94 0.67 -3.18
CA ASP A 125 -13.12 1.17 -2.46
C ASP A 125 -12.68 2.01 -1.26
N GLU A 126 -12.96 3.32 -1.32
CA GLU A 126 -12.55 4.27 -0.28
C GLU A 126 -13.23 3.94 1.07
N ASN A 127 -14.48 3.47 1.05
CA ASN A 127 -15.21 3.14 2.28
C ASN A 127 -14.60 1.92 2.98
N ASP A 128 -14.14 0.91 2.22
CA ASP A 128 -13.48 -0.24 2.82
C ASP A 128 -12.12 0.14 3.40
N VAL A 129 -11.34 0.96 2.67
CA VAL A 129 -10.05 1.47 3.16
C VAL A 129 -10.24 2.30 4.42
N GLN A 130 -11.21 3.25 4.43
CA GLN A 130 -11.45 4.10 5.60
C GLN A 130 -11.84 3.28 6.83
N ARG A 131 -12.72 2.29 6.68
CA ARG A 131 -13.11 1.40 7.79
C ARG A 131 -11.94 0.58 8.35
N VAL A 132 -11.03 0.15 7.48
CA VAL A 132 -9.84 -0.58 7.91
C VAL A 132 -8.89 0.36 8.66
N ILE A 133 -8.64 1.57 8.14
CA ILE A 133 -7.81 2.58 8.82
C ILE A 133 -8.40 2.97 10.17
N ASP A 134 -9.71 3.21 10.26
CA ASP A 134 -10.38 3.56 11.51
C ASP A 134 -10.36 2.42 12.54
N SER A 135 -10.18 1.18 12.09
CA SER A 135 -10.02 0.04 13.00
C SER A 135 -8.64 -0.04 13.67
N ASN A 136 -7.63 0.69 13.16
CA ASN A 136 -6.23 0.66 13.61
C ASN A 136 -5.63 -0.75 13.67
N LYS A 137 -6.07 -1.69 12.80
CA LYS A 137 -5.64 -3.10 12.83
C LYS A 137 -4.50 -3.40 11.87
N CYS A 138 -4.43 -2.72 10.72
CA CYS A 138 -3.35 -2.87 9.75
C CYS A 138 -3.18 -1.60 8.91
N ALA A 139 -2.07 -1.51 8.18
CA ALA A 139 -1.88 -0.52 7.14
C ALA A 139 -2.92 -0.71 6.02
N ALA A 140 -3.48 0.37 5.47
CA ALA A 140 -4.39 0.28 4.35
C ALA A 140 -4.24 1.46 3.39
N ALA A 141 -4.43 1.21 2.08
CA ALA A 141 -4.36 2.26 1.08
C ALA A 141 -5.43 2.12 -0.01
N LEU A 142 -5.94 3.27 -0.43
CA LEU A 142 -6.79 3.42 -1.61
C LEU A 142 -5.90 3.44 -2.85
N VAL A 143 -5.87 2.36 -3.62
CA VAL A 143 -5.04 2.28 -4.82
C VAL A 143 -5.70 2.97 -6.01
N TYR A 144 -4.89 3.69 -6.77
CA TYR A 144 -5.30 4.42 -7.96
C TYR A 144 -5.28 3.51 -9.20
N GLU A 145 -5.66 4.01 -10.35
CA GLU A 145 -5.50 3.28 -11.60
C GLU A 145 -4.01 3.04 -11.91
N PRO A 146 -3.68 1.89 -12.51
CA PRO A 146 -2.29 1.62 -12.87
C PRO A 146 -1.86 2.56 -14.00
N PRO A 147 -0.59 3.02 -14.01
CA PRO A 147 -0.07 3.78 -15.13
C PRO A 147 -0.08 2.95 -16.43
N ILE A 148 -0.37 3.60 -17.57
CA ILE A 148 -0.56 2.93 -18.87
C ILE A 148 0.73 2.19 -19.32
N ASP A 149 1.88 2.83 -19.16
CA ASP A 149 3.17 2.34 -19.65
C ASP A 149 4.05 1.76 -18.54
N PHE A 150 3.45 1.19 -17.49
CA PHE A 150 4.21 0.64 -16.39
C PHE A 150 4.91 -0.68 -16.78
N ASN A 151 6.24 -0.65 -16.76
CA ASN A 151 7.07 -1.83 -16.98
C ASN A 151 7.86 -2.17 -15.70
N PRO A 152 7.31 -3.03 -14.84
CA PRO A 152 7.92 -3.35 -13.55
C PRO A 152 9.17 -4.22 -13.68
N SER A 153 10.07 -4.13 -12.70
CA SER A 153 11.09 -5.17 -12.50
C SER A 153 10.41 -6.51 -12.22
N HIS A 154 10.95 -7.58 -12.77
CA HIS A 154 10.48 -8.95 -12.51
C HIS A 154 11.40 -9.70 -11.53
N THR A 155 12.49 -9.09 -11.09
CA THR A 155 13.51 -9.72 -10.22
C THR A 155 13.55 -9.13 -8.82
N GLN A 156 12.97 -7.95 -8.63
CA GLN A 156 12.95 -7.23 -7.35
C GLN A 156 11.54 -6.76 -7.03
N VAL A 157 11.20 -6.72 -5.76
CA VAL A 157 10.06 -5.95 -5.23
C VAL A 157 10.58 -4.60 -4.78
N LYS A 158 9.98 -3.51 -5.24
CA LYS A 158 10.35 -2.14 -4.86
C LYS A 158 9.15 -1.41 -4.31
N ILE A 159 9.19 -1.03 -3.03
CA ILE A 159 8.11 -0.33 -2.35
C ILE A 159 8.62 1.02 -1.86
N ALA A 160 7.90 2.08 -2.21
CA ALA A 160 8.23 3.44 -1.79
C ALA A 160 7.15 4.01 -0.87
N PHE A 161 7.56 4.82 0.11
CA PHE A 161 6.67 5.43 1.10
C PHE A 161 6.97 6.92 1.22
N ASP A 162 5.94 7.73 1.46
CA ASP A 162 6.16 9.01 2.12
C ASP A 162 6.53 8.79 3.59
N ALA A 163 7.05 9.83 4.22
CA ALA A 163 7.48 9.80 5.62
C ALA A 163 6.34 10.21 6.57
N ASP A 164 5.89 11.46 6.48
CA ASP A 164 4.92 12.05 7.39
C ASP A 164 3.50 11.55 7.13
N ALA A 165 2.74 11.29 8.18
CA ALA A 165 1.39 10.74 8.13
C ALA A 165 1.26 9.36 7.44
N VAL A 166 2.37 8.75 7.02
CA VAL A 166 2.45 7.39 6.46
C VAL A 166 3.28 6.49 7.37
N ILE A 167 4.61 6.61 7.36
CA ILE A 167 5.51 5.86 8.25
C ILE A 167 5.49 6.46 9.66
N PHE A 168 5.59 7.77 9.76
CA PHE A 168 5.51 8.52 11.01
C PHE A 168 4.11 9.10 11.19
N SER A 169 3.79 9.49 12.44
CA SER A 169 2.51 10.16 12.74
C SER A 169 2.37 11.48 11.97
N ASP A 170 1.16 12.03 11.98
CA ASP A 170 0.81 13.30 11.35
C ASP A 170 1.21 14.54 12.18
N GLU A 171 1.93 14.36 13.31
CA GLU A 171 2.36 15.43 14.21
C GLU A 171 3.13 16.55 13.48
N SER A 172 4.12 16.15 12.69
CA SER A 172 4.96 17.09 11.93
C SER A 172 4.18 17.82 10.84
N GLU A 173 3.26 17.14 10.17
CA GLU A 173 2.37 17.72 9.16
C GLU A 173 1.39 18.73 9.79
N ILE A 174 0.79 18.39 10.94
CA ILE A 174 -0.07 19.30 11.72
C ILE A 174 0.71 20.56 12.09
N ARG A 175 1.92 20.39 12.62
CA ARG A 175 2.78 21.54 13.01
C ARG A 175 3.13 22.43 11.83
N TYR A 176 3.49 21.84 10.70
CA TYR A 176 3.75 22.59 9.48
C TYR A 176 2.53 23.44 9.04
N LYS A 177 1.33 22.84 9.09
CA LYS A 177 0.09 23.53 8.69
C LYS A 177 -0.37 24.59 9.67
N THR A 178 -0.11 24.42 10.95
CA THR A 178 -0.55 25.35 12.01
C THR A 178 0.43 26.48 12.28
N GLU A 179 1.73 26.17 12.27
CA GLU A 179 2.79 27.08 12.72
C GLU A 179 3.74 27.50 11.58
N GLY A 180 3.67 26.84 10.43
CA GLY A 180 4.46 27.15 9.24
C GLY A 180 5.86 26.53 9.23
N LEU A 181 6.59 26.75 8.13
CA LEU A 181 7.87 26.07 7.83
C LEU A 181 8.96 26.35 8.88
N VAL A 182 9.09 27.59 9.35
CA VAL A 182 10.16 27.97 10.29
C VAL A 182 9.99 27.27 11.64
N ALA A 183 8.77 27.24 12.17
CA ALA A 183 8.46 26.56 13.42
C ALA A 183 8.64 25.04 13.29
N PHE A 184 8.21 24.45 12.18
CA PHE A 184 8.44 23.05 11.85
C PHE A 184 9.95 22.72 11.83
N GLN A 185 10.76 23.47 11.08
CA GLN A 185 12.20 23.23 11.00
C GLN A 185 12.91 23.34 12.35
N LYS A 186 12.51 24.35 13.14
CA LYS A 186 13.03 24.50 14.50
C LYS A 186 12.68 23.30 15.38
N PHE A 187 11.42 22.89 15.38
CA PHE A 187 10.95 21.73 16.15
C PHE A 187 11.69 20.45 15.76
N GLU A 188 11.85 20.18 14.48
CA GLU A 188 12.57 19.00 13.99
C GLU A 188 14.06 19.01 14.36
N THR A 189 14.69 20.21 14.38
CA THR A 189 16.08 20.37 14.81
C THR A 189 16.24 20.17 16.31
N ASP A 190 15.38 20.78 17.11
CA ASP A 190 15.41 20.68 18.58
C ASP A 190 15.14 19.22 19.04
N ASN A 191 14.36 18.45 18.28
CA ASN A 191 13.98 17.07 18.56
C ASN A 191 14.70 16.03 17.69
N GLN A 192 15.82 16.35 17.05
CA GLN A 192 16.48 15.45 16.09
C GLN A 192 16.89 14.08 16.65
N LEU A 193 17.10 13.97 17.97
CA LEU A 193 17.45 12.73 18.68
C LEU A 193 16.23 12.05 19.33
N VAL A 194 15.06 12.70 19.31
CA VAL A 194 13.81 12.14 19.86
C VAL A 194 13.08 11.42 18.71
N PRO A 195 12.86 10.10 18.81
CA PRO A 195 12.16 9.36 17.79
C PRO A 195 10.76 9.96 17.52
N MET A 196 10.34 9.95 16.26
CA MET A 196 8.98 10.29 15.89
C MET A 196 8.00 9.18 16.31
N ASN A 197 6.75 9.57 16.55
CA ASN A 197 5.69 8.60 16.82
C ASN A 197 5.36 7.80 15.56
N GLU A 198 4.88 6.57 15.78
CA GLU A 198 4.48 5.65 14.71
C GLU A 198 3.28 6.18 13.93
N GLY A 199 3.36 6.12 12.60
CA GLY A 199 2.26 6.34 11.68
C GLY A 199 1.54 5.05 11.31
N PRO A 200 0.51 5.12 10.46
CA PRO A 200 -0.32 3.97 10.11
C PRO A 200 0.45 2.84 9.39
N PHE A 201 1.60 3.13 8.80
CA PHE A 201 2.43 2.16 8.08
C PHE A 201 3.70 1.72 8.83
N ALA A 202 3.91 2.18 10.08
CA ALA A 202 5.10 1.83 10.86
C ALA A 202 5.23 0.32 11.07
N ASN A 203 4.16 -0.35 11.50
CA ASN A 203 4.16 -1.80 11.72
C ASN A 203 4.39 -2.59 10.42
N LEU A 204 3.83 -2.13 9.30
CA LEU A 204 4.10 -2.71 7.98
C LEU A 204 5.58 -2.59 7.61
N LEU A 205 6.19 -1.42 7.84
CA LEU A 205 7.61 -1.19 7.57
C LEU A 205 8.51 -2.09 8.40
N LEU A 206 8.20 -2.25 9.70
CA LEU A 206 8.89 -3.20 10.58
C LEU A 206 8.78 -4.63 10.04
N LYS A 207 7.58 -5.04 9.61
CA LYS A 207 7.34 -6.37 9.05
C LYS A 207 8.11 -6.58 7.74
N LEU A 208 8.11 -5.60 6.83
CA LEU A 208 8.91 -5.66 5.60
C LEU A 208 10.41 -5.74 5.87
N SER A 209 10.90 -5.02 6.89
CA SER A 209 12.30 -5.14 7.33
C SER A 209 12.64 -6.54 7.88
N MET A 210 11.68 -7.22 8.53
CA MET A 210 11.84 -8.63 8.92
C MET A 210 11.89 -9.54 7.68
N VAL A 211 11.00 -9.33 6.71
CA VAL A 211 11.03 -10.07 5.43
C VAL A 211 12.36 -9.88 4.70
N GLN A 212 12.93 -8.67 4.69
CA GLN A 212 14.26 -8.45 4.10
C GLN A 212 15.34 -9.33 4.73
N LYS A 213 15.30 -9.54 6.07
CA LYS A 213 16.29 -10.36 6.78
C LYS A 213 16.24 -11.85 6.40
N GLU A 214 15.09 -12.33 5.90
CA GLU A 214 14.89 -13.70 5.43
C GLU A 214 15.36 -13.92 3.98
N LEU A 215 15.75 -12.85 3.30
CA LEU A 215 16.20 -12.86 1.91
C LEU A 215 17.74 -12.78 1.82
N PRO A 216 18.35 -13.21 0.70
CA PRO A 216 19.78 -13.04 0.48
C PRO A 216 20.20 -11.58 0.63
N GLN A 217 21.22 -11.35 1.45
CA GLN A 217 21.75 -10.02 1.73
C GLN A 217 22.78 -9.64 0.67
N ASN A 218 22.31 -9.13 -0.47
CA ASN A 218 23.15 -8.54 -1.51
C ASN A 218 22.69 -7.10 -1.75
N THR A 219 23.55 -6.12 -1.53
CA THR A 219 23.20 -4.70 -1.58
C THR A 219 22.75 -4.22 -2.96
N GLU A 220 23.28 -4.79 -4.05
CA GLU A 220 22.93 -4.36 -5.41
C GLU A 220 21.68 -5.07 -5.95
N ASP A 221 21.54 -6.36 -5.61
CA ASP A 221 20.46 -7.22 -6.13
C ASP A 221 19.50 -7.70 -5.04
N SER A 222 19.29 -6.93 -3.97
CA SER A 222 18.32 -7.29 -2.93
C SER A 222 16.94 -7.55 -3.55
N PRO A 223 16.34 -8.73 -3.29
CA PRO A 223 15.03 -9.07 -3.86
C PRO A 223 13.89 -8.16 -3.40
N LEU A 224 14.02 -7.53 -2.23
CA LEU A 224 13.08 -6.55 -1.69
C LEU A 224 13.83 -5.26 -1.35
N ARG A 225 13.45 -4.15 -1.99
CA ARG A 225 14.00 -2.82 -1.75
C ARG A 225 12.93 -1.87 -1.24
N LEU A 226 13.26 -1.15 -0.18
CA LEU A 226 12.39 -0.19 0.47
C LEU A 226 12.97 1.22 0.31
N ALA A 227 12.15 2.17 -0.11
CA ALA A 227 12.55 3.56 -0.25
C ALA A 227 11.61 4.50 0.50
N ILE A 228 12.16 5.58 1.04
CA ILE A 228 11.39 6.72 1.54
C ILE A 228 11.57 7.88 0.56
N VAL A 229 10.47 8.47 0.10
CA VAL A 229 10.45 9.63 -0.80
C VAL A 229 9.63 10.74 -0.16
N THR A 230 10.29 11.67 0.51
CA THR A 230 9.64 12.68 1.36
C THR A 230 9.88 14.11 0.90
N ALA A 231 8.89 14.99 1.11
CA ALA A 231 9.02 16.42 0.85
C ALA A 231 9.97 17.14 1.84
N ARG A 232 10.41 16.47 2.90
CA ARG A 232 11.37 17.02 3.87
C ARG A 232 12.69 17.42 3.20
N SER A 233 13.41 18.33 3.84
CA SER A 233 14.77 18.76 3.47
C SER A 233 15.61 19.00 4.74
N ALA A 234 16.88 19.38 4.57
CA ALA A 234 17.69 19.85 5.69
C ALA A 234 17.03 21.08 6.33
N PRO A 235 17.04 21.20 7.68
CA PRO A 235 17.68 20.31 8.68
C PRO A 235 16.78 19.17 9.17
N SER A 236 15.51 19.08 8.76
CA SER A 236 14.52 18.10 9.29
C SER A 236 14.78 16.64 8.91
N HIS A 237 15.77 16.37 8.04
CA HIS A 237 16.13 15.02 7.58
C HIS A 237 16.78 14.16 8.68
N MET A 238 17.50 14.76 9.65
CA MET A 238 18.22 14.01 10.69
C MET A 238 17.29 13.21 11.60
N ARG A 239 16.13 13.76 11.96
CA ARG A 239 15.16 13.09 12.81
C ARG A 239 14.59 11.83 12.15
N VAL A 240 14.36 11.87 10.82
CA VAL A 240 13.95 10.70 10.04
C VAL A 240 14.95 9.55 10.19
N ILE A 241 16.22 9.82 9.92
CA ILE A 241 17.30 8.80 9.99
C ILE A 241 17.44 8.25 11.42
N ASN A 242 17.43 9.12 12.42
CA ASN A 242 17.56 8.71 13.82
C ASN A 242 16.36 7.88 14.29
N THR A 243 15.14 8.20 13.85
CA THR A 243 13.93 7.41 14.15
C THR A 243 14.02 6.00 13.56
N LEU A 244 14.39 5.86 12.29
CA LEU A 244 14.56 4.56 11.63
C LEU A 244 15.64 3.71 12.32
N ARG A 245 16.77 4.32 12.72
CA ARG A 245 17.80 3.65 13.52
C ARG A 245 17.28 3.18 14.87
N HIS A 246 16.49 4.02 15.56
CA HIS A 246 15.89 3.67 16.84
C HIS A 246 14.94 2.48 16.72
N TRP A 247 14.16 2.41 15.62
CA TRP A 247 13.26 1.29 15.35
C TRP A 247 13.98 0.03 14.85
N GLY A 248 15.27 0.11 14.50
CA GLY A 248 16.04 -1.01 13.94
C GLY A 248 15.57 -1.42 12.54
N VAL A 249 15.00 -0.46 11.80
CA VAL A 249 14.51 -0.66 10.43
C VAL A 249 15.61 -0.37 9.43
N ASN A 250 15.79 -1.27 8.46
CA ASN A 250 16.67 -1.05 7.33
C ASN A 250 15.88 -0.50 6.14
N ILE A 251 16.29 0.68 5.64
CA ILE A 251 15.77 1.31 4.42
C ILE A 251 16.92 1.38 3.42
N ASP A 252 16.67 0.90 2.20
CA ASP A 252 17.71 0.87 1.15
C ASP A 252 18.00 2.26 0.61
N GLU A 253 16.97 3.09 0.44
CA GLU A 253 17.10 4.42 -0.19
C GLU A 253 16.21 5.45 0.51
N ILE A 254 16.73 6.68 0.69
CA ILE A 254 15.93 7.81 1.18
C ILE A 254 16.17 9.02 0.29
N TYR A 255 15.08 9.60 -0.21
CA TYR A 255 15.08 10.77 -1.08
C TYR A 255 14.41 11.95 -0.37
N PHE A 256 15.19 12.97 -0.02
CA PHE A 256 14.71 14.23 0.57
C PHE A 256 14.46 15.23 -0.55
N MET A 257 13.21 15.41 -0.94
CA MET A 257 12.84 16.16 -2.15
C MET A 257 12.78 17.67 -1.96
N GLY A 258 12.71 18.16 -0.71
CA GLY A 258 12.65 19.60 -0.45
C GLY A 258 11.43 20.30 -1.09
N GLY A 259 10.31 19.60 -1.20
CA GLY A 259 9.08 20.10 -1.84
C GLY A 259 9.02 19.94 -3.36
N LEU A 260 10.03 19.34 -4.01
CA LEU A 260 9.97 18.99 -5.42
C LEU A 260 9.04 17.79 -5.65
N SER A 261 8.53 17.66 -6.89
CA SER A 261 7.68 16.53 -7.29
C SER A 261 8.42 15.20 -7.13
N LYS A 262 7.70 14.17 -6.64
CA LYS A 262 8.25 12.84 -6.36
C LYS A 262 8.26 11.91 -7.58
N ASP A 263 7.48 12.22 -8.62
CA ASP A 263 7.21 11.36 -9.77
C ASP A 263 8.48 10.89 -10.50
N SER A 264 9.42 11.81 -10.77
CA SER A 264 10.67 11.49 -11.47
C SER A 264 11.55 10.51 -10.69
N VAL A 265 11.66 10.70 -9.37
CA VAL A 265 12.43 9.80 -8.49
C VAL A 265 11.75 8.45 -8.37
N LEU A 266 10.42 8.43 -8.21
CA LEU A 266 9.63 7.20 -8.16
C LEU A 266 9.75 6.38 -9.45
N LYS A 267 9.72 7.07 -10.61
CA LYS A 267 9.95 6.43 -11.92
C LYS A 267 11.36 5.86 -12.03
N ALA A 268 12.38 6.59 -11.61
CA ALA A 268 13.77 6.13 -11.62
C ALA A 268 13.99 4.95 -10.67
N PHE A 269 13.40 4.98 -9.47
CA PHE A 269 13.41 3.86 -8.53
C PHE A 269 12.66 2.65 -9.09
N GLY A 270 11.58 2.86 -9.88
CA GLY A 270 10.74 1.81 -10.46
C GLY A 270 9.86 1.13 -9.41
N ALA A 271 9.22 1.91 -8.56
CA ALA A 271 8.37 1.40 -7.48
C ALA A 271 7.22 0.53 -8.03
N HIS A 272 7.02 -0.65 -7.43
CA HIS A 272 5.83 -1.49 -7.67
C HIS A 272 4.59 -0.93 -6.99
N ILE A 273 4.80 -0.14 -5.95
CA ILE A 273 3.78 0.69 -5.33
C ILE A 273 4.45 1.83 -4.54
N PHE A 274 3.80 2.99 -4.55
CA PHE A 274 4.14 4.15 -3.73
C PHE A 274 2.96 4.50 -2.83
N PHE A 275 3.23 4.81 -1.56
CA PHE A 275 2.24 5.20 -0.57
C PHE A 275 2.48 6.63 -0.09
N ASP A 276 1.42 7.46 -0.13
CA ASP A 276 1.45 8.85 0.33
C ASP A 276 0.04 9.24 0.81
N ASP A 277 -0.07 10.15 1.77
CA ASP A 277 -1.34 10.60 2.31
C ASP A 277 -1.99 11.74 1.49
N GLN A 278 -1.19 12.45 0.68
CA GLN A 278 -1.60 13.65 -0.04
C GLN A 278 -1.93 13.37 -1.50
N GLU A 279 -3.17 13.70 -1.93
CA GLU A 279 -3.59 13.62 -3.34
C GLU A 279 -2.64 14.38 -4.28
N THR A 280 -2.14 15.53 -3.84
CA THR A 280 -1.21 16.37 -4.63
C THR A 280 0.10 15.66 -4.97
N HIS A 281 0.47 14.62 -4.24
CA HIS A 281 1.63 13.78 -4.51
C HIS A 281 1.24 12.47 -5.21
N VAL A 282 0.13 11.85 -4.78
CA VAL A 282 -0.34 10.57 -5.34
C VAL A 282 -0.79 10.71 -6.79
N ASP A 283 -1.50 11.79 -7.14
CA ASP A 283 -2.01 12.01 -8.50
C ASP A 283 -0.90 12.04 -9.56
N PRO A 284 0.18 12.84 -9.44
CA PRO A 284 1.27 12.79 -10.39
C PRO A 284 2.05 11.48 -10.35
N ALA A 285 2.26 10.90 -9.15
CA ALA A 285 2.97 9.64 -8.98
C ALA A 285 2.23 8.47 -9.65
N SER A 286 0.90 8.41 -9.57
CA SER A 286 0.08 7.34 -10.17
C SER A 286 0.16 7.26 -11.69
N LYS A 287 0.62 8.32 -12.35
CA LYS A 287 0.86 8.35 -13.80
C LYS A 287 2.16 7.65 -14.21
N VAL A 288 3.07 7.42 -13.28
CA VAL A 288 4.39 6.86 -13.56
C VAL A 288 4.66 5.55 -12.82
N VAL A 289 4.11 5.35 -11.63
CA VAL A 289 4.19 4.11 -10.85
C VAL A 289 2.84 3.79 -10.18
N PRO A 290 2.52 2.51 -9.94
CA PRO A 290 1.36 2.15 -9.10
C PRO A 290 1.40 2.90 -7.77
N SER A 291 0.28 3.50 -7.38
CA SER A 291 0.25 4.37 -6.20
C SER A 291 -1.01 4.12 -5.36
N GLY A 292 -0.87 4.27 -4.06
CA GLY A 292 -1.94 4.14 -3.09
C GLY A 292 -1.96 5.33 -2.13
N ARG A 293 -3.15 5.92 -1.95
CA ARG A 293 -3.35 6.98 -0.96
C ARG A 293 -3.64 6.38 0.41
N VAL A 294 -2.87 6.79 1.40
CA VAL A 294 -3.11 6.51 2.82
C VAL A 294 -4.11 7.53 3.34
N LEU A 295 -5.28 7.07 3.76
CA LEU A 295 -6.31 7.97 4.29
C LEU A 295 -6.00 8.30 5.75
N TYR A 296 -6.33 9.52 6.17
CA TYR A 296 -6.28 9.87 7.59
C TYR A 296 -7.37 9.12 8.35
N ASN A 297 -7.06 8.66 9.56
CA ASN A 297 -8.08 8.17 10.49
C ASN A 297 -9.18 9.22 10.68
N SER A 298 -10.43 8.80 10.79
CA SER A 298 -11.58 9.70 10.90
C SER A 298 -11.51 10.62 12.12
N GLU A 299 -10.76 10.23 13.17
CA GLU A 299 -10.52 11.03 14.38
C GLU A 299 -9.29 11.94 14.27
N SER A 300 -8.46 11.82 13.22
CA SER A 300 -7.27 12.67 13.03
C SER A 300 -7.65 14.14 12.87
N GLU A 301 -6.85 15.02 13.48
CA GLU A 301 -6.97 16.46 13.29
C GLU A 301 -6.79 16.88 11.83
N MET A 302 -6.04 16.10 11.04
CA MET A 302 -5.81 16.35 9.62
C MET A 302 -7.12 16.33 8.80
N GLN A 303 -8.17 15.66 9.25
CA GLN A 303 -9.49 15.70 8.62
C GLN A 303 -10.09 17.11 8.56
N LYS A 304 -9.75 17.99 9.51
CA LYS A 304 -10.20 19.38 9.53
C LYS A 304 -9.62 20.17 8.34
N TYR A 305 -8.36 19.90 8.00
CA TYR A 305 -7.67 20.59 6.89
C TYR A 305 -8.10 20.09 5.51
N LYS A 306 -8.58 18.85 5.40
CA LYS A 306 -9.13 18.31 4.16
C LYS A 306 -10.44 19.00 3.76
N LYS A 307 -11.27 19.40 4.74
CA LYS A 307 -12.56 20.07 4.51
C LYS A 307 -12.44 21.55 4.08
N LEU A 308 -11.33 22.20 4.33
CA LEU A 308 -11.11 23.61 3.99
C LEU A 308 -10.64 23.84 2.54
N LYS A 309 -10.34 22.77 1.79
CA LYS A 309 -9.92 22.83 0.38
C LYS A 309 -11.02 22.44 -0.63
N LYS A 310 -12.22 22.17 -0.18
CA LYS A 310 -13.44 22.03 -0.99
C LYS A 310 -14.27 23.31 -0.93
#